data_d55d1670088ee1cfea90c3d95358affb
#
_entry.id   d55d1670088ee1cfea90c3d95358affb
#
_cell.length_a   1.000
_cell.length_b   1.000
_cell.length_c   1.000
_cell.angle_alpha   90.00
_cell.angle_beta   90.00
_cell.angle_gamma   90.00
#
_symmetry.space_group_name_H-M   'P 1'
#
loop_
_entity.id
_entity.type
_entity.pdbx_description
1 polymer ?
#
loop_
_entity_poly.entity_id
_entity_poly.type
_entity_poly.pdbx_seq_one_letter_code
_entity_poly.pdbx_strand_id
1 'polypeptide(L)'
;MICFRNIFLFLSLAFLPSTLWGQESNPFRKLDEKIPIKTTGGIWFWGDVLFDHGWHIQKNAVTESYRLLDVNAVQRAYGTFDECKNRLEEIKTEEEIQPMTGTAVIILHGFGSNVLMIRHLGEWLRDRETHDYVFCMSYPSTMQSMLAHARMLDRVVKNLPPTVKRIDFIGHSFGGIVIRRYLSGPLDDDWRVPENRMEFRKNFLPDPRVGRLMMLGPPNNGAEIAAKLIGNDPIRRFFTGESGDELGTQWKEAEKSLGIPCCPFAIVAGGRGNNYGYSHLIPGDDDGIVSTEGTRLEGAEKWIFFNVSHNEMLLTPAVFNVVEKFLLKGE
;
A
#
# COMPACT_ATOMS: atom_id res chain seq x y z
N MET A 1 -33.79 1.66 6.84
CA MET A 1 -33.95 0.27 6.36
C MET A 1 -33.91 0.29 4.84
N ILE A 2 -32.72 0.56 4.26
CA ILE A 2 -32.51 0.64 2.82
C ILE A 2 -31.85 -0.67 2.37
N CYS A 3 -32.48 -1.27 1.44
CA CYS A 3 -32.52 -2.61 0.94
C CYS A 3 -31.13 -3.25 0.67
N PHE A 4 -30.76 -4.23 1.46
CA PHE A 4 -29.63 -5.18 1.22
C PHE A 4 -29.78 -6.02 -0.07
N ARG A 5 -30.88 -5.91 -0.78
CA ARG A 5 -31.21 -6.72 -1.96
C ARG A 5 -30.50 -6.30 -3.24
N ASN A 6 -30.03 -5.04 -3.34
CA ASN A 6 -29.37 -4.55 -4.52
C ASN A 6 -27.84 -4.75 -4.53
N ILE A 7 -27.24 -5.07 -3.39
CA ILE A 7 -25.79 -5.37 -3.30
C ILE A 7 -25.51 -6.78 -3.84
N PHE A 8 -26.41 -7.74 -3.66
CA PHE A 8 -26.24 -9.11 -4.16
C PHE A 8 -26.36 -9.23 -5.69
N LEU A 9 -27.10 -8.33 -6.35
CA LEU A 9 -27.24 -8.37 -7.82
C LEU A 9 -26.01 -7.82 -8.54
N PHE A 10 -25.26 -6.89 -7.92
CA PHE A 10 -23.98 -6.40 -8.46
C PHE A 10 -22.83 -7.38 -8.28
N LEU A 11 -22.85 -8.18 -7.22
CA LEU A 11 -21.83 -9.19 -6.97
C LEU A 11 -21.95 -10.43 -7.88
N SER A 12 -23.16 -10.78 -8.33
CA SER A 12 -23.36 -11.95 -9.20
C SER A 12 -22.94 -11.72 -10.66
N LEU A 13 -22.81 -10.48 -11.12
CA LEU A 13 -22.31 -10.13 -12.47
C LEU A 13 -20.78 -9.97 -12.54
N ALA A 14 -20.10 -9.82 -11.39
CA ALA A 14 -18.65 -9.67 -11.33
C ALA A 14 -17.86 -10.99 -11.41
N PHE A 15 -18.52 -12.14 -11.34
CA PHE A 15 -17.90 -13.48 -11.30
C PHE A 15 -17.99 -14.28 -12.58
N LEU A 16 -18.30 -13.65 -13.73
CA LEU A 16 -18.13 -14.32 -15.01
C LEU A 16 -16.65 -14.23 -15.43
N PRO A 17 -16.01 -15.37 -15.79
CA PRO A 17 -14.61 -15.34 -16.17
C PRO A 17 -14.40 -14.42 -17.38
N SER A 18 -13.34 -13.62 -17.33
CA SER A 18 -12.94 -12.62 -18.33
C SER A 18 -12.80 -13.16 -19.77
N THR A 19 -12.79 -14.48 -19.94
CA THR A 19 -12.75 -15.16 -21.24
C THR A 19 -14.06 -15.09 -22.03
N LEU A 20 -15.17 -14.63 -21.43
CA LEU A 20 -16.49 -14.54 -22.09
C LEU A 20 -16.79 -13.18 -22.72
N TRP A 21 -15.98 -12.14 -22.43
CA TRP A 21 -16.20 -10.81 -22.98
C TRP A 21 -14.94 -10.37 -23.75
N GLY A 22 -15.00 -10.40 -25.06
CA GLY A 22 -13.97 -9.75 -25.87
C GLY A 22 -13.85 -8.28 -25.50
N GLN A 23 -12.61 -7.73 -25.50
CA GLN A 23 -12.32 -6.34 -25.08
C GLN A 23 -13.18 -5.26 -25.78
N GLU A 24 -13.78 -5.58 -26.93
CA GLU A 24 -14.57 -4.62 -27.73
C GLU A 24 -16.07 -4.56 -27.39
N SER A 25 -16.61 -5.48 -26.56
CA SER A 25 -18.05 -5.65 -26.39
C SER A 25 -18.62 -5.24 -25.04
N ASN A 26 -17.85 -4.57 -24.18
CA ASN A 26 -18.36 -4.10 -22.88
C ASN A 26 -19.26 -2.86 -23.06
N PRO A 27 -20.60 -2.97 -22.88
CA PRO A 27 -21.52 -1.85 -23.10
C PRO A 27 -21.33 -0.70 -22.09
N PHE A 28 -20.66 -0.95 -20.96
CA PHE A 28 -20.36 0.06 -19.96
C PHE A 28 -19.14 0.92 -20.32
N ARG A 29 -18.28 0.46 -21.24
CA ARG A 29 -17.11 1.20 -21.70
C ARG A 29 -17.47 2.57 -22.29
N LYS A 30 -18.54 2.65 -23.06
CA LYS A 30 -18.98 3.90 -23.72
C LYS A 30 -19.66 4.91 -22.79
N LEU A 31 -20.17 4.48 -21.65
CA LEU A 31 -20.78 5.39 -20.67
C LEU A 31 -19.71 6.11 -19.82
N ASP A 32 -18.60 5.44 -19.54
CA ASP A 32 -17.54 5.99 -18.67
C ASP A 32 -16.66 7.03 -19.37
N GLU A 33 -16.61 7.04 -20.70
CA GLU A 33 -15.73 7.92 -21.49
C GLU A 33 -16.18 9.40 -21.54
N LYS A 34 -17.44 9.71 -21.21
CA LYS A 34 -18.03 11.03 -21.48
C LYS A 34 -18.45 11.85 -20.27
N ILE A 35 -18.47 11.26 -19.08
CA ILE A 35 -18.93 11.97 -17.87
C ILE A 35 -17.83 11.95 -16.83
N PRO A 36 -17.36 13.13 -16.36
CA PRO A 36 -16.41 13.19 -15.24
C PRO A 36 -17.09 12.65 -13.97
N ILE A 37 -16.79 11.40 -13.60
CA ILE A 37 -17.37 10.76 -12.44
C ILE A 37 -16.43 11.02 -11.26
N LYS A 38 -16.93 11.70 -10.23
CA LYS A 38 -16.23 11.83 -8.97
C LYS A 38 -16.16 10.46 -8.30
N THR A 39 -14.98 9.98 -8.03
CA THR A 39 -14.73 8.67 -7.42
C THR A 39 -14.31 8.82 -5.96
N THR A 40 -14.22 7.71 -5.25
CA THR A 40 -13.69 7.66 -3.87
C THR A 40 -12.18 7.41 -3.82
N GLY A 41 -11.46 7.65 -4.94
CA GLY A 41 -10.02 7.49 -5.00
C GLY A 41 -9.50 6.04 -4.92
N GLY A 42 -10.37 5.02 -5.08
CA GLY A 42 -9.92 3.62 -5.16
C GLY A 42 -9.94 2.85 -3.85
N ILE A 43 -11.05 2.88 -3.12
CA ILE A 43 -11.13 2.30 -1.77
C ILE A 43 -10.98 0.76 -1.72
N TRP A 44 -11.50 -0.01 -2.71
CA TRP A 44 -11.57 -1.48 -2.59
C TRP A 44 -10.94 -2.27 -3.72
N PHE A 45 -11.05 -1.80 -4.96
CA PHE A 45 -10.71 -2.57 -6.16
C PHE A 45 -9.63 -1.93 -7.01
N TRP A 46 -9.25 -0.70 -6.70
CA TRP A 46 -8.33 0.09 -7.50
C TRP A 46 -7.02 0.30 -6.78
N GLY A 47 -5.92 0.11 -7.50
CA GLY A 47 -4.59 0.39 -6.99
C GLY A 47 -3.81 1.31 -7.90
N ASP A 48 -3.06 2.23 -7.32
CA ASP A 48 -2.24 3.19 -8.04
C ASP A 48 -1.06 2.50 -8.71
N VAL A 49 -0.79 2.87 -9.95
CA VAL A 49 0.34 2.36 -10.75
C VAL A 49 1.21 3.46 -11.32
N LEU A 50 0.75 4.72 -11.27
CA LEU A 50 1.50 5.91 -11.68
C LEU A 50 0.99 7.11 -10.91
N PHE A 51 1.91 7.97 -10.49
CA PHE A 51 1.65 9.33 -10.01
C PHE A 51 2.39 10.36 -10.86
N ASP A 52 1.73 11.48 -11.13
CA ASP A 52 2.35 12.67 -11.70
C ASP A 52 1.71 13.90 -11.04
N HIS A 53 2.44 14.59 -10.16
CA HIS A 53 1.91 15.64 -9.30
C HIS A 53 0.70 15.13 -8.48
N GLY A 54 -0.47 15.69 -8.67
CA GLY A 54 -1.70 15.22 -8.04
C GLY A 54 -2.53 14.27 -8.94
N TRP A 55 -2.08 13.98 -10.16
CA TRP A 55 -2.69 13.02 -11.07
C TRP A 55 -2.25 11.61 -10.75
N HIS A 56 -3.14 10.63 -10.93
CA HIS A 56 -2.76 9.23 -10.78
C HIS A 56 -3.53 8.29 -11.71
N ILE A 57 -2.82 7.27 -12.19
CA ILE A 57 -3.42 6.18 -12.95
C ILE A 57 -3.59 5.00 -12.00
N GLN A 58 -4.80 4.45 -11.98
CA GLN A 58 -5.16 3.28 -11.18
C GLN A 58 -5.48 2.09 -12.05
N LYS A 59 -5.11 0.88 -11.60
CA LYS A 59 -5.52 -0.42 -12.15
C LYS A 59 -6.62 -1.03 -11.29
N ASN A 60 -7.66 -1.56 -11.93
CA ASN A 60 -8.69 -2.35 -11.26
C ASN A 60 -8.19 -3.80 -11.06
N ALA A 61 -8.29 -4.33 -9.85
CA ALA A 61 -7.82 -5.67 -9.50
C ALA A 61 -8.68 -6.80 -10.09
N VAL A 62 -9.92 -6.51 -10.52
CA VAL A 62 -10.88 -7.50 -11.02
C VAL A 62 -10.97 -7.44 -12.54
N THR A 63 -11.19 -6.23 -13.08
CA THR A 63 -11.43 -6.03 -14.52
C THR A 63 -10.16 -5.80 -15.32
N GLU A 64 -9.03 -5.59 -14.64
CA GLU A 64 -7.72 -5.24 -15.20
C GLU A 64 -7.69 -3.95 -16.03
N SER A 65 -8.80 -3.20 -16.04
CA SER A 65 -8.91 -1.89 -16.68
C SER A 65 -8.15 -0.82 -15.88
N TYR A 66 -7.87 0.30 -16.55
CA TYR A 66 -7.20 1.44 -15.95
C TYR A 66 -8.09 2.67 -16.00
N ARG A 67 -7.82 3.62 -15.11
CA ARG A 67 -8.42 4.95 -15.12
C ARG A 67 -7.42 6.02 -14.75
N LEU A 68 -7.56 7.20 -15.32
CA LEU A 68 -6.84 8.41 -14.92
C LEU A 68 -7.72 9.24 -14.00
N LEU A 69 -7.21 9.60 -12.83
CA LEU A 69 -7.85 10.50 -11.88
C LEU A 69 -7.06 11.80 -11.76
N ASP A 70 -7.79 12.91 -11.65
CA ASP A 70 -7.19 14.21 -11.30
C ASP A 70 -7.00 14.38 -9.77
N VAL A 71 -6.46 15.53 -9.37
CA VAL A 71 -6.21 15.91 -7.96
C VAL A 71 -7.46 15.88 -7.06
N ASN A 72 -8.66 15.94 -7.65
CA ASN A 72 -9.94 15.90 -6.95
C ASN A 72 -10.60 14.50 -7.02
N ALA A 73 -9.85 13.48 -7.45
CA ALA A 73 -10.33 12.13 -7.69
C ALA A 73 -11.47 12.05 -8.74
N VAL A 74 -11.49 12.98 -9.70
CA VAL A 74 -12.41 12.93 -10.84
C VAL A 74 -11.77 12.13 -11.96
N GLN A 75 -12.53 11.18 -12.52
CA GLN A 75 -12.08 10.35 -13.64
C GLN A 75 -11.99 11.17 -14.92
N ARG A 76 -10.84 11.17 -15.59
CA ARG A 76 -10.54 11.90 -16.81
C ARG A 76 -10.30 11.01 -18.01
N ALA A 77 -9.94 9.73 -17.76
CA ALA A 77 -9.86 8.68 -18.77
C ALA A 77 -10.15 7.32 -18.15
N TYR A 78 -10.52 6.36 -19.01
CA TYR A 78 -10.76 4.96 -18.64
C TYR A 78 -10.43 4.08 -19.85
N GLY A 79 -9.78 2.95 -19.62
CA GLY A 79 -9.42 2.01 -20.69
C GLY A 79 -8.16 1.20 -20.36
N THR A 80 -7.21 1.17 -21.28
CA THR A 80 -5.89 0.60 -21.11
C THR A 80 -4.95 1.56 -20.37
N PHE A 81 -3.81 1.05 -19.91
CA PHE A 81 -2.77 1.90 -19.30
C PHE A 81 -2.29 2.97 -20.27
N ASP A 82 -2.06 2.60 -21.54
CA ASP A 82 -1.55 3.52 -22.55
C ASP A 82 -2.56 4.61 -22.91
N GLU A 83 -3.85 4.29 -23.00
CA GLU A 83 -4.92 5.29 -23.21
C GLU A 83 -4.93 6.31 -22.05
N CYS A 84 -4.89 5.85 -20.81
CA CYS A 84 -4.84 6.72 -19.64
C CYS A 84 -3.55 7.56 -19.59
N LYS A 85 -2.41 6.97 -19.93
CA LYS A 85 -1.11 7.66 -19.94
C LYS A 85 -1.04 8.71 -21.06
N ASN A 86 -1.49 8.36 -22.25
CA ASN A 86 -1.55 9.31 -23.38
C ASN A 86 -2.42 10.52 -23.02
N ARG A 87 -3.59 10.30 -22.40
CA ARG A 87 -4.43 11.42 -21.95
C ARG A 87 -3.76 12.28 -20.89
N LEU A 88 -2.99 11.67 -19.98
CA LEU A 88 -2.20 12.43 -19.00
C LEU A 88 -1.12 13.29 -19.69
N GLU A 89 -0.39 12.75 -20.67
CA GLU A 89 0.63 13.50 -21.41
C GLU A 89 0.03 14.65 -22.26
N GLU A 90 -1.18 14.44 -22.83
CA GLU A 90 -1.93 15.52 -23.49
C GLU A 90 -2.25 16.65 -22.48
N ILE A 91 -2.80 16.31 -21.32
CA ILE A 91 -3.14 17.27 -20.26
C ILE A 91 -1.88 18.02 -19.80
N LYS A 92 -0.77 17.30 -19.60
CA LYS A 92 0.51 17.93 -19.20
C LYS A 92 0.99 18.95 -20.24
N THR A 93 0.77 18.65 -21.51
CA THR A 93 1.10 19.57 -22.61
C THR A 93 0.15 20.77 -22.63
N GLU A 94 -1.17 20.52 -22.52
CA GLU A 94 -2.21 21.55 -22.50
C GLU A 94 -2.07 22.53 -21.33
N GLU A 95 -1.69 22.02 -20.14
CA GLU A 95 -1.57 22.79 -18.90
C GLU A 95 -0.11 23.21 -18.58
N GLU A 96 0.83 22.94 -19.49
CA GLU A 96 2.27 23.27 -19.35
C GLU A 96 2.88 22.74 -18.04
N ILE A 97 2.44 21.54 -17.60
CA ILE A 97 2.91 20.92 -16.34
C ILE A 97 4.38 20.54 -16.48
N GLN A 98 5.22 21.10 -15.63
CA GLN A 98 6.67 20.84 -15.64
C GLN A 98 6.95 19.41 -15.13
N PRO A 99 8.04 18.76 -15.57
CA PRO A 99 8.43 17.47 -15.05
C PRO A 99 8.67 17.50 -13.52
N MET A 100 8.24 16.46 -12.83
CA MET A 100 8.53 16.28 -11.40
C MET A 100 10.04 16.20 -11.16
N THR A 101 10.53 16.88 -10.12
CA THR A 101 11.95 16.89 -9.73
C THR A 101 12.08 16.79 -8.21
N GLY A 102 13.27 16.46 -7.69
CA GLY A 102 13.54 16.50 -6.25
C GLY A 102 13.22 15.19 -5.52
N THR A 103 12.43 15.24 -4.47
CA THR A 103 12.20 14.15 -3.52
C THR A 103 10.72 13.75 -3.45
N ALA A 104 10.45 12.47 -3.24
CA ALA A 104 9.11 11.95 -3.06
C ALA A 104 9.02 11.06 -1.81
N VAL A 105 7.86 11.02 -1.17
CA VAL A 105 7.51 10.00 -0.19
C VAL A 105 6.23 9.29 -0.61
N ILE A 106 6.24 7.94 -0.52
CA ILE A 106 5.10 7.09 -0.82
C ILE A 106 4.60 6.46 0.47
N ILE A 107 3.33 6.69 0.80
CA ILE A 107 2.69 6.21 2.03
C ILE A 107 1.71 5.10 1.68
N LEU A 108 1.84 3.93 2.30
CA LEU A 108 0.96 2.77 2.13
C LEU A 108 0.11 2.54 3.38
N HIS A 109 -1.20 2.32 3.18
CA HIS A 109 -2.15 1.99 4.26
C HIS A 109 -2.07 0.52 4.68
N GLY A 110 -2.78 0.15 5.74
CA GLY A 110 -2.83 -1.21 6.28
C GLY A 110 -3.81 -2.14 5.55
N PHE A 111 -3.85 -3.41 5.98
CA PHE A 111 -4.78 -4.43 5.51
C PHE A 111 -6.23 -4.03 5.78
N GLY A 112 -7.13 -4.25 4.81
CA GLY A 112 -8.54 -3.88 4.92
C GLY A 112 -8.82 -2.38 5.07
N SER A 113 -7.80 -1.54 4.86
CA SER A 113 -7.83 -0.10 5.00
C SER A 113 -7.86 0.61 3.62
N ASN A 114 -7.66 1.91 3.60
CA ASN A 114 -7.64 2.72 2.38
C ASN A 114 -6.88 4.04 2.60
N VAL A 115 -6.71 4.82 1.53
CA VAL A 115 -5.95 6.09 1.54
C VAL A 115 -6.50 7.15 2.51
N LEU A 116 -7.78 7.11 2.86
CA LEU A 116 -8.36 8.09 3.79
C LEU A 116 -7.76 7.97 5.19
N MET A 117 -7.34 6.77 5.59
CA MET A 117 -6.73 6.53 6.91
C MET A 117 -5.32 7.15 7.03
N ILE A 118 -4.56 7.17 5.94
CA ILE A 118 -3.19 7.72 5.92
C ILE A 118 -3.14 9.20 5.48
N ARG A 119 -4.30 9.78 5.17
CA ARG A 119 -4.41 11.13 4.62
C ARG A 119 -3.88 12.19 5.58
N HIS A 120 -4.19 12.11 6.88
CA HIS A 120 -3.74 13.09 7.87
C HIS A 120 -2.22 13.13 7.97
N LEU A 121 -1.55 11.99 7.93
CA LEU A 121 -0.08 11.95 7.88
C LEU A 121 0.44 12.55 6.57
N GLY A 122 -0.20 12.23 5.44
CA GLY A 122 0.16 12.81 4.15
C GLY A 122 -0.01 14.33 4.11
N GLU A 123 -1.10 14.86 4.67
CA GLU A 123 -1.35 16.31 4.80
C GLU A 123 -0.29 16.96 5.70
N TRP A 124 -0.01 16.36 6.86
CA TRP A 124 1.05 16.83 7.76
C TRP A 124 2.41 17.00 7.08
N LEU A 125 2.80 16.02 6.27
CA LEU A 125 4.10 16.07 5.56
C LEU A 125 4.09 17.09 4.43
N ARG A 126 2.98 17.29 3.73
CA ARG A 126 2.83 18.35 2.71
C ARG A 126 2.89 19.74 3.32
N ASP A 127 2.18 19.97 4.40
CA ASP A 127 2.15 21.28 5.09
C ASP A 127 3.52 21.70 5.62
N ARG A 128 4.43 20.74 5.81
CA ARG A 128 5.82 20.95 6.28
C ARG A 128 6.85 20.91 5.17
N GLU A 129 6.41 20.73 3.94
CA GLU A 129 7.28 20.67 2.78
C GLU A 129 8.45 19.68 2.97
N THR A 130 8.17 18.53 3.63
CA THR A 130 9.19 17.52 3.92
C THR A 130 9.78 16.89 2.67
N HIS A 131 8.96 16.77 1.62
CA HIS A 131 9.30 16.28 0.30
C HIS A 131 8.58 17.12 -0.75
N ASP A 132 9.16 17.20 -1.94
CA ASP A 132 8.54 17.88 -3.08
C ASP A 132 7.21 17.23 -3.46
N TYR A 133 7.09 15.90 -3.24
CA TYR A 133 5.87 15.14 -3.51
C TYR A 133 5.55 14.15 -2.39
N VAL A 134 4.28 14.16 -1.94
CA VAL A 134 3.76 13.22 -0.93
C VAL A 134 2.59 12.45 -1.54
N PHE A 135 2.78 11.16 -1.77
CA PHE A 135 1.79 10.26 -2.37
C PHE A 135 1.20 9.30 -1.34
N CYS A 136 -0.11 9.38 -1.14
CA CYS A 136 -0.87 8.37 -0.41
C CYS A 136 -1.31 7.32 -1.43
N MET A 137 -0.67 6.16 -1.46
CA MET A 137 -0.91 5.11 -2.44
C MET A 137 -2.11 4.25 -2.06
N SER A 138 -3.07 4.13 -2.98
CA SER A 138 -4.15 3.15 -2.92
C SER A 138 -3.69 1.81 -3.46
N TYR A 139 -4.11 0.72 -2.80
CA TYR A 139 -3.97 -0.64 -3.31
C TYR A 139 -5.06 -1.54 -2.71
N PRO A 140 -5.53 -2.57 -3.44
CA PRO A 140 -6.65 -3.41 -3.00
C PRO A 140 -6.20 -4.47 -1.98
N SER A 141 -5.84 -4.03 -0.77
CA SER A 141 -5.09 -4.77 0.25
C SER A 141 -5.71 -6.12 0.68
N THR A 142 -6.98 -6.38 0.34
CA THR A 142 -7.68 -7.63 0.63
C THR A 142 -7.93 -8.52 -0.60
N MET A 143 -7.55 -8.06 -1.81
CA MET A 143 -7.94 -8.74 -3.06
C MET A 143 -6.82 -9.57 -3.69
N GLN A 144 -5.57 -9.28 -3.36
CA GLN A 144 -4.40 -9.85 -4.02
C GLN A 144 -3.32 -10.21 -3.01
N SER A 145 -2.29 -10.94 -3.43
CA SER A 145 -1.15 -11.30 -2.59
C SER A 145 -0.24 -10.11 -2.25
N MET A 146 0.54 -10.25 -1.20
CA MET A 146 1.60 -9.30 -0.83
C MET A 146 2.56 -9.03 -2.00
N LEU A 147 2.92 -10.06 -2.76
CA LEU A 147 3.76 -9.93 -3.95
C LEU A 147 3.09 -9.06 -5.02
N ALA A 148 1.79 -9.22 -5.28
CA ALA A 148 1.07 -8.41 -6.24
C ALA A 148 1.05 -6.93 -5.84
N HIS A 149 0.91 -6.63 -4.54
CA HIS A 149 0.99 -5.27 -4.01
C HIS A 149 2.40 -4.68 -4.11
N ALA A 150 3.42 -5.48 -3.84
CA ALA A 150 4.82 -5.07 -4.02
C ALA A 150 5.15 -4.76 -5.49
N ARG A 151 4.61 -5.53 -6.45
CA ARG A 151 4.69 -5.25 -7.89
C ARG A 151 3.96 -3.94 -8.28
N MET A 152 2.85 -3.65 -7.62
CA MET A 152 2.12 -2.41 -7.84
C MET A 152 2.94 -1.21 -7.37
N LEU A 153 3.57 -1.30 -6.19
CA LEU A 153 4.52 -0.30 -5.70
C LEU A 153 5.72 -0.14 -6.64
N ASP A 154 6.30 -1.22 -7.12
CA ASP A 154 7.39 -1.20 -8.12
C ASP A 154 6.99 -0.43 -9.39
N ARG A 155 5.76 -0.64 -9.88
CA ARG A 155 5.24 0.12 -11.03
C ARG A 155 5.13 1.61 -10.74
N VAL A 156 4.66 1.98 -9.56
CA VAL A 156 4.63 3.39 -9.14
C VAL A 156 6.03 3.97 -9.16
N VAL A 157 7.00 3.32 -8.51
CA VAL A 157 8.39 3.79 -8.45
C VAL A 157 9.01 3.91 -9.84
N LYS A 158 8.84 2.90 -10.71
CA LYS A 158 9.37 2.91 -12.09
C LYS A 158 8.74 3.97 -12.99
N ASN A 159 7.50 4.38 -12.71
CA ASN A 159 6.82 5.43 -13.45
C ASN A 159 7.15 6.85 -12.96
N LEU A 160 7.79 7.00 -11.78
CA LEU A 160 8.31 8.30 -11.37
C LEU A 160 9.50 8.69 -12.27
N PRO A 161 9.54 9.95 -12.77
CA PRO A 161 10.59 10.38 -13.68
C PRO A 161 11.97 10.36 -13.01
N PRO A 162 13.05 10.13 -13.76
CA PRO A 162 14.42 10.03 -13.23
C PRO A 162 14.94 11.35 -12.62
N THR A 163 14.22 12.43 -12.82
CA THR A 163 14.43 13.72 -12.19
C THR A 163 14.03 13.77 -10.72
N VAL A 164 13.16 12.86 -10.26
CA VAL A 164 12.96 12.56 -8.83
C VAL A 164 14.19 11.78 -8.35
N LYS A 165 14.94 12.35 -7.40
CA LYS A 165 16.27 11.86 -7.00
C LYS A 165 16.27 10.98 -5.75
N ARG A 166 15.23 11.09 -4.92
CA ARG A 166 15.07 10.30 -3.71
C ARG A 166 13.60 9.93 -3.49
N ILE A 167 13.36 8.69 -3.07
CA ILE A 167 12.05 8.15 -2.77
C ILE A 167 12.10 7.52 -1.39
N ASP A 168 11.40 8.14 -0.44
CA ASP A 168 11.20 7.59 0.91
C ASP A 168 9.87 6.85 0.99
N PHE A 169 9.75 5.97 1.98
CA PHE A 169 8.57 5.15 2.18
C PHE A 169 8.04 5.24 3.60
N ILE A 170 6.72 5.22 3.73
CA ILE A 170 6.04 5.05 5.01
C ILE A 170 5.01 3.93 4.83
N GLY A 171 5.07 2.92 5.69
CA GLY A 171 4.10 1.82 5.68
C GLY A 171 3.38 1.69 7.01
N HIS A 172 2.07 1.85 7.03
CA HIS A 172 1.26 1.53 8.19
C HIS A 172 0.86 0.06 8.16
N SER A 173 1.09 -0.67 9.25
CA SER A 173 0.65 -2.05 9.38
C SER A 173 1.14 -2.93 8.22
N PHE A 174 0.24 -3.61 7.52
CA PHE A 174 0.52 -4.40 6.31
C PHE A 174 1.23 -3.60 5.21
N GLY A 175 0.97 -2.28 5.10
CA GLY A 175 1.69 -1.43 4.16
C GLY A 175 3.20 -1.44 4.38
N GLY A 176 3.65 -1.57 5.64
CA GLY A 176 5.08 -1.78 5.97
C GLY A 176 5.61 -3.12 5.43
N ILE A 177 4.80 -4.17 5.50
CA ILE A 177 5.17 -5.51 4.97
C ILE A 177 5.23 -5.51 3.44
N VAL A 178 4.30 -4.82 2.77
CA VAL A 178 4.32 -4.65 1.31
C VAL A 178 5.61 -3.94 0.85
N ILE A 179 5.98 -2.84 1.52
CA ILE A 179 7.23 -2.13 1.22
C ILE A 179 8.43 -3.03 1.52
N ARG A 180 8.44 -3.74 2.66
CA ARG A 180 9.49 -4.69 3.00
C ARG A 180 9.63 -5.77 1.92
N ARG A 181 8.51 -6.30 1.37
CA ARG A 181 8.55 -7.25 0.24
C ARG A 181 9.14 -6.63 -1.02
N TYR A 182 8.78 -5.39 -1.34
CA TYR A 182 9.37 -4.66 -2.46
C TYR A 182 10.90 -4.52 -2.32
N LEU A 183 11.39 -4.25 -1.13
CA LEU A 183 12.81 -4.06 -0.82
C LEU A 183 13.58 -5.39 -0.62
N SER A 184 12.92 -6.54 -0.65
CA SER A 184 13.51 -7.83 -0.27
C SER A 184 14.09 -8.65 -1.41
N GLY A 185 13.93 -8.24 -2.66
CA GLY A 185 14.44 -9.02 -3.78
C GLY A 185 13.53 -8.95 -5.01
N PRO A 186 13.88 -9.69 -6.08
CA PRO A 186 13.11 -9.72 -7.31
C PRO A 186 11.63 -10.00 -7.07
N LEU A 187 10.79 -9.41 -7.91
CA LEU A 187 9.33 -9.52 -7.85
C LEU A 187 8.79 -10.49 -8.91
N ASP A 188 9.59 -11.43 -9.36
CA ASP A 188 9.19 -12.54 -10.22
C ASP A 188 8.33 -13.56 -9.46
N ASP A 189 7.59 -14.42 -10.16
CA ASP A 189 6.60 -15.34 -9.58
C ASP A 189 7.20 -16.45 -8.73
N ASP A 190 8.49 -16.68 -8.83
CA ASP A 190 9.16 -17.77 -8.12
C ASP A 190 9.67 -17.32 -6.74
N TRP A 191 8.77 -17.26 -5.77
CA TRP A 191 9.12 -17.10 -4.35
C TRP A 191 9.85 -18.35 -3.78
N ARG A 192 9.81 -19.50 -4.47
CA ARG A 192 10.56 -20.74 -4.17
C ARG A 192 12.02 -20.62 -4.53
N VAL A 193 12.63 -19.62 -3.99
CA VAL A 193 14.00 -19.27 -4.28
C VAL A 193 14.95 -20.24 -3.57
N PRO A 194 15.92 -20.85 -4.28
CA PRO A 194 16.96 -21.66 -3.66
C PRO A 194 17.69 -20.92 -2.53
N GLU A 195 18.13 -21.65 -1.51
CA GLU A 195 18.83 -21.15 -0.30
C GLU A 195 19.99 -20.17 -0.58
N ASN A 196 20.59 -20.22 -1.76
CA ASN A 196 21.68 -19.34 -2.19
C ASN A 196 21.27 -17.86 -2.42
N ARG A 197 20.00 -17.52 -2.36
CA ARG A 197 19.54 -16.13 -2.58
C ARG A 197 19.48 -15.28 -1.30
N MET A 198 19.75 -15.81 -0.12
CA MET A 198 19.86 -14.96 1.08
C MET A 198 21.00 -13.94 0.96
N GLU A 199 22.10 -14.33 0.34
CA GLU A 199 23.24 -13.43 0.12
C GLU A 199 22.94 -12.36 -0.96
N PHE A 200 22.18 -12.73 -1.98
CA PHE A 200 21.72 -11.80 -3.02
C PHE A 200 20.74 -10.75 -2.45
N ARG A 201 19.91 -11.13 -1.49
CA ARG A 201 18.92 -10.23 -0.86
C ARG A 201 19.57 -9.15 0.02
N LYS A 202 20.73 -9.38 0.60
CA LYS A 202 21.43 -8.40 1.46
C LYS A 202 21.87 -7.14 0.71
N ASN A 203 22.07 -7.23 -0.60
CA ASN A 203 22.55 -6.12 -1.43
C ASN A 203 21.54 -5.74 -2.53
N PHE A 204 20.31 -6.26 -2.48
CA PHE A 204 19.31 -5.96 -3.48
C PHE A 204 18.72 -4.58 -3.23
N LEU A 205 18.89 -3.68 -4.18
CA LEU A 205 18.26 -2.38 -4.21
C LEU A 205 17.36 -2.31 -5.47
N PRO A 206 16.03 -2.30 -5.32
CA PRO A 206 15.11 -2.34 -6.46
C PRO A 206 15.20 -1.10 -7.34
N ASP A 207 15.54 0.04 -6.73
CA ASP A 207 15.72 1.32 -7.40
C ASP A 207 16.79 2.14 -6.66
N PRO A 208 17.76 2.74 -7.35
CA PRO A 208 18.85 3.49 -6.73
C PRO A 208 18.39 4.77 -6.00
N ARG A 209 17.16 5.22 -6.23
CA ARG A 209 16.56 6.39 -5.58
C ARG A 209 15.95 6.07 -4.21
N VAL A 210 15.89 4.80 -3.80
CA VAL A 210 15.36 4.38 -2.49
C VAL A 210 16.13 5.08 -1.37
N GLY A 211 15.41 5.86 -0.57
CA GLY A 211 15.92 6.59 0.57
C GLY A 211 15.69 5.84 1.90
N ARG A 212 14.73 6.26 2.70
CA ARG A 212 14.43 5.74 4.04
C ARG A 212 13.07 5.07 4.10
N LEU A 213 12.89 4.15 5.03
CA LEU A 213 11.62 3.51 5.32
C LEU A 213 11.21 3.74 6.78
N MET A 214 10.02 4.30 7.00
CA MET A 214 9.36 4.33 8.30
C MET A 214 8.21 3.32 8.32
N MET A 215 8.21 2.43 9.31
CA MET A 215 7.15 1.43 9.51
C MET A 215 6.36 1.76 10.78
N LEU A 216 5.04 1.90 10.65
CA LEU A 216 4.12 2.22 11.75
C LEU A 216 3.30 0.97 12.10
N GLY A 217 3.53 0.37 13.25
CA GLY A 217 2.84 -0.84 13.70
C GLY A 217 2.97 -2.03 12.75
N PRO A 218 4.13 -2.33 12.15
CA PRO A 218 4.25 -3.40 11.17
C PRO A 218 4.18 -4.78 11.84
N PRO A 219 3.40 -5.74 11.31
CA PRO A 219 3.41 -7.13 11.81
C PRO A 219 4.63 -7.90 11.26
N ASN A 220 5.84 -7.48 11.62
CA ASN A 220 7.10 -8.03 11.09
C ASN A 220 7.33 -9.50 11.44
N ASN A 221 6.66 -10.00 12.48
CA ASN A 221 6.71 -11.40 12.92
C ASN A 221 5.33 -12.08 12.79
N GLY A 222 4.48 -11.58 11.88
CA GLY A 222 3.10 -12.03 11.67
C GLY A 222 2.09 -11.28 12.54
N ALA A 223 0.82 -11.42 12.18
CA ALA A 223 -0.29 -10.84 12.92
C ALA A 223 -1.05 -11.93 13.67
N GLU A 224 -0.84 -12.04 14.98
CA GLU A 224 -1.49 -13.05 15.83
C GLU A 224 -3.01 -12.94 15.77
N ILE A 225 -3.55 -11.73 15.72
CA ILE A 225 -4.99 -11.50 15.55
C ILE A 225 -5.47 -11.96 14.17
N ALA A 226 -4.72 -11.71 13.10
CA ALA A 226 -5.10 -12.16 11.77
C ALA A 226 -5.25 -13.69 11.75
N ALA A 227 -4.28 -14.42 12.31
CA ALA A 227 -4.35 -15.88 12.42
C ALA A 227 -5.56 -16.36 13.24
N LYS A 228 -5.90 -15.67 14.34
CA LYS A 228 -7.03 -16.04 15.20
C LYS A 228 -8.40 -15.65 14.62
N LEU A 229 -8.48 -14.49 13.96
CA LEU A 229 -9.75 -13.99 13.41
C LEU A 229 -10.09 -14.62 12.07
N ILE A 230 -9.12 -14.88 11.22
CA ILE A 230 -9.34 -15.49 9.91
C ILE A 230 -9.62 -16.98 10.08
N GLY A 231 -8.81 -17.70 10.86
CA GLY A 231 -8.97 -19.13 11.12
C GLY A 231 -9.18 -19.93 9.83
N ASN A 232 -9.93 -21.04 9.94
CA ASN A 232 -10.30 -21.89 8.80
C ASN A 232 -11.70 -21.58 8.24
N ASP A 233 -12.29 -20.42 8.54
CA ASP A 233 -13.62 -20.05 8.06
C ASP A 233 -13.56 -19.61 6.58
N PRO A 234 -14.17 -20.38 5.64
CA PRO A 234 -14.13 -20.06 4.21
C PRO A 234 -14.75 -18.70 3.85
N ILE A 235 -15.76 -18.26 4.63
CA ILE A 235 -16.43 -16.97 4.40
C ILE A 235 -15.46 -15.84 4.76
N ARG A 236 -14.77 -15.95 5.89
CA ARG A 236 -13.76 -14.97 6.31
C ARG A 236 -12.60 -14.90 5.32
N ARG A 237 -12.09 -16.05 4.86
CA ARG A 237 -11.06 -16.13 3.81
C ARG A 237 -11.49 -15.45 2.53
N PHE A 238 -12.75 -15.58 2.13
CA PHE A 238 -13.26 -14.87 0.97
C PHE A 238 -13.17 -13.34 1.11
N PHE A 239 -13.44 -12.80 2.30
CA PHE A 239 -13.35 -11.35 2.55
C PHE A 239 -11.93 -10.84 2.82
N THR A 240 -11.03 -11.70 3.25
CA THR A 240 -9.63 -11.33 3.57
C THR A 240 -8.66 -11.58 2.42
N GLY A 241 -9.05 -12.40 1.45
CA GLY A 241 -8.25 -12.72 0.27
C GLY A 241 -6.88 -13.32 0.58
N GLU A 242 -6.00 -13.34 -0.41
CA GLU A 242 -4.65 -13.91 -0.30
C GLU A 242 -3.78 -13.20 0.76
N SER A 243 -3.83 -11.87 0.81
CA SER A 243 -3.06 -11.11 1.81
C SER A 243 -3.45 -11.45 3.26
N GLY A 244 -4.72 -11.76 3.51
CA GLY A 244 -5.17 -12.18 4.84
C GLY A 244 -4.59 -13.54 5.23
N ASP A 245 -4.56 -14.49 4.31
CA ASP A 245 -3.94 -15.80 4.52
C ASP A 245 -2.42 -15.66 4.76
N GLU A 246 -1.73 -14.84 3.97
CA GLU A 246 -0.29 -14.57 4.10
C GLU A 246 0.06 -13.93 5.45
N LEU A 247 -0.76 -12.99 5.96
CA LEU A 247 -0.56 -12.36 7.27
C LEU A 247 -0.89 -13.30 8.44
N GLY A 248 -1.77 -14.26 8.23
CA GLY A 248 -2.29 -15.16 9.25
C GLY A 248 -1.73 -16.58 9.14
N THR A 249 -2.51 -17.48 8.56
CA THR A 249 -2.23 -18.93 8.56
C THR A 249 -1.02 -19.33 7.74
N GLN A 250 -0.67 -18.55 6.72
CA GLN A 250 0.46 -18.79 5.80
C GLN A 250 1.68 -17.92 6.11
N TRP A 251 1.70 -17.20 7.24
CA TRP A 251 2.81 -16.28 7.58
C TRP A 251 4.19 -16.93 7.46
N LYS A 252 4.37 -18.15 7.98
CA LYS A 252 5.67 -18.85 7.94
C LYS A 252 6.21 -19.07 6.52
N GLU A 253 5.33 -19.19 5.54
CA GLU A 253 5.72 -19.31 4.13
C GLU A 253 5.95 -17.90 3.54
N ALA A 254 5.04 -16.97 3.80
CA ALA A 254 5.13 -15.60 3.33
C ALA A 254 6.40 -14.89 3.85
N GLU A 255 6.78 -15.13 5.12
CA GLU A 255 7.97 -14.58 5.75
C GLU A 255 9.27 -14.97 5.02
N LYS A 256 9.33 -16.17 4.40
CA LYS A 256 10.50 -16.59 3.61
C LYS A 256 10.78 -15.68 2.41
N SER A 257 9.77 -14.95 1.94
CA SER A 257 9.89 -13.97 0.87
C SER A 257 10.33 -12.58 1.35
N LEU A 258 10.41 -12.37 2.68
CA LEU A 258 10.75 -11.10 3.30
C LEU A 258 12.20 -11.07 3.75
N GLY A 259 12.95 -10.05 3.32
CA GLY A 259 14.30 -9.73 3.79
C GLY A 259 14.30 -8.63 4.85
N ILE A 260 15.50 -8.25 5.26
CA ILE A 260 15.75 -6.99 5.95
C ILE A 260 15.80 -5.89 4.89
N PRO A 261 15.12 -4.74 5.06
CA PRO A 261 15.24 -3.63 4.13
C PRO A 261 16.69 -3.21 3.90
N CYS A 262 17.06 -3.00 2.64
CA CYS A 262 18.44 -2.61 2.25
C CYS A 262 18.73 -1.12 2.45
N CYS A 263 17.74 -0.34 2.85
CA CYS A 263 17.85 1.09 3.17
C CYS A 263 17.75 1.31 4.68
N PRO A 264 18.17 2.49 5.19
CA PRO A 264 17.92 2.89 6.56
C PRO A 264 16.42 2.82 6.89
N PHE A 265 16.06 2.16 7.99
CA PHE A 265 14.66 2.06 8.38
C PHE A 265 14.45 2.18 9.90
N ALA A 266 13.27 2.67 10.27
CA ALA A 266 12.83 2.78 11.63
C ALA A 266 11.42 2.23 11.82
N ILE A 267 11.10 1.87 13.06
CA ILE A 267 9.83 1.26 13.44
C ILE A 267 9.21 2.07 14.57
N VAL A 268 7.92 2.40 14.42
CA VAL A 268 7.07 2.86 15.51
C VAL A 268 6.20 1.68 15.96
N ALA A 269 6.24 1.36 17.25
CA ALA A 269 5.40 0.39 17.90
C ALA A 269 4.37 1.09 18.80
N GLY A 270 3.13 0.63 18.77
CA GLY A 270 2.09 1.04 19.70
C GLY A 270 1.90 0.03 20.82
N GLY A 271 1.27 0.46 21.90
CA GLY A 271 0.92 -0.35 23.05
C GLY A 271 0.48 0.50 24.23
N ARG A 272 0.19 -0.12 25.35
CA ARG A 272 -0.15 0.57 26.61
C ARG A 272 1.02 0.76 27.56
N GLY A 273 2.18 0.17 27.27
CA GLY A 273 3.32 0.14 28.16
C GLY A 273 3.09 -0.79 29.38
N ASN A 274 2.28 -1.84 29.19
CA ASN A 274 1.99 -2.84 30.24
C ASN A 274 1.86 -4.24 29.63
N ASN A 275 1.64 -5.26 30.47
CA ASN A 275 1.58 -6.66 30.01
C ASN A 275 0.21 -7.09 29.42
N TYR A 276 -0.73 -6.18 29.23
CA TYR A 276 -2.10 -6.51 28.80
C TYR A 276 -2.50 -5.89 27.46
N GLY A 277 -1.75 -4.85 27.00
CA GLY A 277 -1.99 -4.17 25.73
C GLY A 277 -3.39 -3.59 25.60
N TYR A 278 -3.81 -3.40 24.36
CA TYR A 278 -5.16 -2.98 23.98
C TYR A 278 -6.10 -4.18 23.70
N SER A 279 -5.55 -5.37 23.43
CA SER A 279 -6.31 -6.57 23.11
C SER A 279 -5.99 -7.73 24.06
N HIS A 280 -7.00 -8.27 24.74
CA HIS A 280 -6.86 -9.50 25.54
C HIS A 280 -6.58 -10.76 24.70
N LEU A 281 -6.63 -10.66 23.39
CA LEU A 281 -6.36 -11.78 22.48
C LEU A 281 -4.87 -11.90 22.11
N ILE A 282 -4.07 -10.86 22.40
CA ILE A 282 -2.64 -10.82 22.10
C ILE A 282 -1.86 -10.95 23.42
N PRO A 283 -0.92 -11.90 23.54
CA PRO A 283 -0.07 -11.98 24.72
C PRO A 283 0.90 -10.80 24.83
N GLY A 284 1.05 -10.26 26.04
CA GLY A 284 1.94 -9.13 26.29
C GLY A 284 1.35 -7.78 25.95
N ASP A 285 2.19 -6.81 25.66
CA ASP A 285 1.76 -5.48 25.26
C ASP A 285 1.50 -5.43 23.74
N ASP A 286 0.43 -4.73 23.34
CA ASP A 286 -0.01 -4.65 21.95
C ASP A 286 -0.74 -3.33 21.68
N ASP A 287 -0.88 -2.99 20.38
CA ASP A 287 -1.60 -1.82 19.90
C ASP A 287 -3.08 -2.11 19.57
N GLY A 288 -3.56 -3.31 19.88
CA GLY A 288 -4.90 -3.80 19.56
C GLY A 288 -4.93 -4.75 18.35
N ILE A 289 -3.89 -4.78 17.53
CA ILE A 289 -3.78 -5.60 16.30
C ILE A 289 -2.47 -6.38 16.26
N VAL A 290 -1.35 -5.74 16.60
CA VAL A 290 0.01 -6.30 16.56
C VAL A 290 0.63 -6.19 17.94
N SER A 291 1.28 -7.26 18.40
CA SER A 291 2.05 -7.21 19.64
C SER A 291 3.25 -6.28 19.48
N THR A 292 3.60 -5.57 20.54
CA THR A 292 4.75 -4.65 20.56
C THR A 292 6.04 -5.37 20.10
N GLU A 293 6.27 -6.59 20.60
CA GLU A 293 7.38 -7.44 20.15
C GLU A 293 7.24 -7.92 18.71
N GLY A 294 6.01 -8.16 18.24
CA GLY A 294 5.72 -8.55 16.85
C GLY A 294 6.11 -7.49 15.81
N THR A 295 6.31 -6.23 16.23
CA THR A 295 6.77 -5.17 15.36
C THR A 295 8.27 -5.20 15.09
N ARG A 296 9.07 -5.87 15.95
CA ARG A 296 10.54 -5.84 15.87
C ARG A 296 11.06 -6.46 14.58
N LEU A 297 12.12 -5.86 14.06
CA LEU A 297 12.89 -6.37 12.94
C LEU A 297 14.36 -6.00 13.15
N GLU A 298 15.24 -6.98 13.02
CA GLU A 298 16.70 -6.78 13.09
C GLU A 298 17.14 -5.78 12.03
N GLY A 299 18.14 -4.94 12.37
CA GLY A 299 18.67 -3.93 11.45
C GLY A 299 17.92 -2.60 11.46
N ALA A 300 16.84 -2.45 12.22
CA ALA A 300 16.17 -1.16 12.40
C ALA A 300 17.12 -0.18 13.10
N GLU A 301 17.36 1.00 12.50
CA GLU A 301 18.16 2.06 13.13
C GLU A 301 17.50 2.57 14.41
N LYS A 302 16.15 2.59 14.43
CA LYS A 302 15.36 2.99 15.59
C LYS A 302 14.12 2.11 15.72
N TRP A 303 13.80 1.83 16.97
CA TRP A 303 12.54 1.25 17.39
C TRP A 303 11.95 2.14 18.48
N ILE A 304 10.80 2.75 18.23
CA ILE A 304 10.23 3.82 19.05
C ILE A 304 8.85 3.40 19.51
N PHE A 305 8.65 3.41 20.82
CA PHE A 305 7.37 3.05 21.43
C PHE A 305 6.51 4.29 21.69
N PHE A 306 5.20 4.17 21.40
CA PHE A 306 4.18 5.12 21.78
C PHE A 306 3.01 4.45 22.50
N ASN A 307 2.46 5.12 23.50
CA ASN A 307 1.23 4.66 24.15
C ASN A 307 0.03 5.10 23.28
N VAL A 308 -0.19 4.36 22.20
CA VAL A 308 -1.27 4.57 21.23
C VAL A 308 -1.76 3.24 20.68
N SER A 309 -3.02 3.17 20.30
CA SER A 309 -3.55 2.03 19.56
C SER A 309 -3.11 2.06 18.09
N HIS A 310 -3.34 0.96 17.38
CA HIS A 310 -2.92 0.72 16.01
C HIS A 310 -3.29 1.85 15.03
N ASN A 311 -4.53 2.29 15.07
CA ASN A 311 -5.02 3.35 14.18
C ASN A 311 -4.73 4.77 14.71
N GLU A 312 -4.58 4.94 16.03
CA GLU A 312 -4.21 6.24 16.62
C GLU A 312 -2.83 6.71 16.20
N MET A 313 -1.92 5.81 15.81
CA MET A 313 -0.62 6.18 15.21
C MET A 313 -0.78 7.12 14.01
N LEU A 314 -1.86 6.94 13.23
CA LEU A 314 -2.16 7.75 12.04
C LEU A 314 -2.87 9.08 12.34
N LEU A 315 -3.09 9.38 13.62
CA LEU A 315 -3.75 10.60 14.10
C LEU A 315 -2.90 11.35 15.14
N THR A 316 -1.75 10.79 15.54
CA THR A 316 -0.96 11.30 16.67
C THR A 316 0.18 12.21 16.18
N PRO A 317 0.15 13.53 16.45
CA PRO A 317 1.19 14.46 16.03
C PRO A 317 2.60 14.11 16.51
N ALA A 318 2.73 13.50 17.69
CA ALA A 318 4.01 13.05 18.21
C ALA A 318 4.64 11.94 17.34
N VAL A 319 3.82 11.02 16.80
CA VAL A 319 4.25 10.01 15.83
C VAL A 319 4.68 10.69 14.53
N PHE A 320 3.90 11.65 14.03
CA PHE A 320 4.22 12.39 12.81
C PHE A 320 5.55 13.15 12.91
N ASN A 321 5.83 13.77 14.03
CA ASN A 321 7.12 14.42 14.29
C ASN A 321 8.31 13.44 14.22
N VAL A 322 8.15 12.22 14.72
CA VAL A 322 9.18 11.18 14.63
C VAL A 322 9.37 10.72 13.19
N VAL A 323 8.27 10.51 12.45
CA VAL A 323 8.31 10.18 11.03
C VAL A 323 9.09 11.23 10.25
N GLU A 324 8.73 12.51 10.40
CA GLU A 324 9.38 13.64 9.75
C GLU A 324 10.88 13.70 10.04
N LYS A 325 11.26 13.66 11.33
CA LYS A 325 12.68 13.71 11.75
C LYS A 325 13.49 12.57 11.16
N PHE A 326 12.95 11.36 11.21
CA PHE A 326 13.66 10.21 10.68
C PHE A 326 13.84 10.30 9.15
N LEU A 327 12.81 10.69 8.41
CA LEU A 327 12.91 10.78 6.96
C LEU A 327 13.87 11.90 6.52
N LEU A 328 13.86 13.04 7.21
CA LEU A 328 14.72 14.18 6.83
C LEU A 328 16.17 14.02 7.32
N LYS A 329 16.38 13.55 8.56
CA LYS A 329 17.68 13.63 9.23
C LYS A 329 18.24 12.28 9.69
N GLY A 330 17.44 11.23 9.71
CA GLY A 330 17.77 9.95 10.32
C GLY A 330 17.74 9.99 11.86
N GLU A 331 17.07 10.99 12.44
CA GLU A 331 16.98 11.22 13.89
C GLU A 331 15.71 10.63 14.51
#